data_b354ec34864724f33599d3ef6cf16efe
#
_entry.id   b354ec34864724f33599d3ef6cf16efe
#
_cell.length_a   1.000
_cell.length_b   1.000
_cell.length_c   1.000
_cell.angle_alpha   90.00
_cell.angle_beta   90.00
_cell.angle_gamma   90.00
#
_symmetry.space_group_name_H-M   'P 1'
#
loop_
_entity.id
_entity.type
_entity.pdbx_description
1 polymer ?
#
loop_
_entity_poly.entity_id
_entity_poly.type
_entity_poly.pdbx_seq_one_letter_code
_entity_poly.pdbx_strand_id
1 'polypeptide(L)'
;MHEFRTTPSNASVPRKHRLLIGEANPALRDYLLAVLGADGHEVVAMASGTDLMDTLAVSLHPEFGSGRFDLVISDARMLGAEEARVVRKFEDHAEVPPFVFTTVFRDKDLQAKAKSFGALAVLEKPLDIDDLRKIVNSSLHHLTEDRGQLVAGATG
;
A
#
# COMPACT_ATOMS: atom_id res chain seq x y z
N MET A 1 -44.15 6.66 27.53
CA MET A 1 -42.71 6.49 27.66
C MET A 1 -42.23 5.71 26.43
N HIS A 2 -41.67 6.40 25.47
CA HIS A 2 -40.99 5.76 24.36
C HIS A 2 -39.50 5.72 24.62
N GLU A 3 -38.98 4.54 24.91
CA GLU A 3 -37.54 4.31 24.95
C GLU A 3 -37.02 4.36 23.53
N PHE A 4 -36.33 5.43 23.20
CA PHE A 4 -35.47 5.45 22.02
C PHE A 4 -34.24 4.57 22.31
N ARG A 5 -34.34 3.30 21.91
CA ARG A 5 -33.15 2.49 21.76
C ARG A 5 -32.36 3.03 20.56
N THR A 6 -31.40 3.87 20.82
CA THR A 6 -30.34 4.11 19.85
C THR A 6 -29.58 2.80 19.71
N THR A 7 -29.85 2.07 18.66
CA THR A 7 -28.94 1.04 18.22
C THR A 7 -27.59 1.73 17.99
N PRO A 8 -26.53 1.27 18.62
CA PRO A 8 -25.22 1.80 18.25
C PRO A 8 -25.04 1.52 16.77
N SER A 9 -24.88 2.58 15.99
CA SER A 9 -24.48 2.41 14.61
C SER A 9 -23.19 1.60 14.69
N ASN A 10 -23.21 0.42 14.13
CA ASN A 10 -22.05 -0.40 13.93
C ASN A 10 -21.20 0.28 12.84
N ALA A 11 -20.73 1.49 13.17
CA ALA A 11 -19.65 2.11 12.42
C ALA A 11 -18.49 1.16 12.63
N SER A 12 -18.27 0.27 11.65
CA SER A 12 -17.12 -0.59 11.60
C SER A 12 -15.90 0.30 11.84
N VAL A 13 -15.22 0.07 12.97
CA VAL A 13 -13.92 0.68 13.27
C VAL A 13 -13.10 0.46 11.98
N PRO A 14 -12.61 1.53 11.31
CA PRO A 14 -11.85 1.35 10.09
C PRO A 14 -10.72 0.38 10.39
N ARG A 15 -10.66 -0.71 9.64
CA ARG A 15 -9.59 -1.70 9.80
C ARG A 15 -8.28 -0.98 9.64
N LYS A 16 -7.43 -1.11 10.66
CA LYS A 16 -6.07 -0.61 10.61
C LYS A 16 -5.33 -1.33 9.48
N HIS A 17 -4.99 -0.59 8.45
CA HIS A 17 -4.20 -1.09 7.33
C HIS A 17 -2.73 -0.83 7.56
N ARG A 18 -1.89 -1.70 7.03
CA ARG A 18 -0.45 -1.63 7.11
C ARG A 18 0.14 -1.21 5.78
N LEU A 19 0.80 -0.07 5.74
CA LEU A 19 1.37 0.53 4.54
C LEU A 19 2.90 0.53 4.61
N LEU A 20 3.56 0.15 3.53
CA LEU A 20 5.01 0.24 3.37
C LEU A 20 5.34 1.35 2.40
N ILE A 21 6.20 2.28 2.81
CA ILE A 21 6.60 3.43 2.00
C ILE A 21 8.09 3.35 1.67
N GLY A 22 8.43 3.56 0.41
CA GLY A 22 9.78 3.76 -0.06
C GLY A 22 9.97 5.18 -0.58
N GLU A 23 10.74 6.01 0.12
CA GLU A 23 11.03 7.39 -0.26
C GLU A 23 12.40 7.82 0.28
N ALA A 24 13.28 8.25 -0.62
CA ALA A 24 14.64 8.68 -0.26
C ALA A 24 14.69 10.07 0.36
N ASN A 25 13.77 10.97 -0.03
CA ASN A 25 13.71 12.32 0.53
C ASN A 25 13.16 12.27 1.96
N PRO A 26 13.95 12.66 2.97
CA PRO A 26 13.52 12.55 4.37
C PRO A 26 12.31 13.43 4.71
N ALA A 27 12.22 14.62 4.14
CA ALA A 27 11.10 15.53 4.41
C ALA A 27 9.78 14.96 3.86
N LEU A 28 9.78 14.44 2.64
CA LEU A 28 8.59 13.81 2.05
C LEU A 28 8.25 12.51 2.78
N ARG A 29 9.25 11.71 3.12
CA ARG A 29 9.05 10.47 3.89
C ARG A 29 8.39 10.74 5.23
N ASP A 30 8.89 11.70 5.99
CA ASP A 30 8.32 12.09 7.29
C ASP A 30 6.90 12.66 7.16
N TYR A 31 6.66 13.43 6.11
CA TYR A 31 5.33 13.96 5.80
C TYR A 31 4.33 12.85 5.51
N LEU A 32 4.69 11.88 4.68
CA LEU A 32 3.82 10.73 4.37
C LEU A 32 3.54 9.87 5.61
N LEU A 33 4.56 9.63 6.44
CA LEU A 33 4.40 8.96 7.73
C LEU A 33 3.38 9.67 8.61
N ALA A 34 3.48 10.98 8.74
CA ALA A 34 2.62 11.78 9.60
C ALA A 34 1.17 11.78 9.09
N VAL A 35 0.98 12.03 7.80
CA VAL A 35 -0.36 12.16 7.20
C VAL A 35 -1.10 10.83 7.18
N LEU A 36 -0.47 9.78 6.69
CA LEU A 36 -1.10 8.46 6.59
C LEU A 36 -1.27 7.81 7.97
N GLY A 37 -0.34 8.08 8.89
CA GLY A 37 -0.48 7.68 10.28
C GLY A 37 -1.66 8.37 10.97
N ALA A 38 -1.87 9.66 10.72
CA ALA A 38 -3.02 10.40 11.23
C ALA A 38 -4.35 9.90 10.66
N ASP A 39 -4.34 9.34 9.45
CA ASP A 39 -5.51 8.70 8.84
C ASP A 39 -5.84 7.30 9.45
N GLY A 40 -5.06 6.85 10.41
CA GLY A 40 -5.29 5.60 11.16
C GLY A 40 -4.53 4.39 10.63
N HIS A 41 -3.65 4.56 9.63
CA HIS A 41 -2.84 3.47 9.10
C HIS A 41 -1.58 3.23 9.95
N GLU A 42 -1.15 1.99 10.01
CA GLU A 42 0.20 1.65 10.47
C GLU A 42 1.17 1.80 9.29
N VAL A 43 2.12 2.72 9.41
CA VAL A 43 3.01 3.08 8.31
C VAL A 43 4.45 2.75 8.68
N VAL A 44 5.11 2.00 7.80
CA VAL A 44 6.55 1.71 7.88
C VAL A 44 7.20 2.35 6.67
N ALA A 45 8.26 3.13 6.86
CA ALA A 45 8.93 3.85 5.78
C ALA A 45 10.42 3.49 5.70
N MET A 46 10.88 3.27 4.48
CA MET A 46 12.25 2.95 4.14
C MET A 46 12.85 4.02 3.23
N ALA A 47 14.15 4.28 3.42
CA ALA A 47 14.88 5.29 2.69
C ALA A 47 15.55 4.79 1.40
N SER A 48 15.66 3.48 1.22
CA SER A 48 16.31 2.85 0.06
C SER A 48 15.47 1.72 -0.52
N GLY A 49 15.68 1.42 -1.79
CA GLY A 49 15.02 0.31 -2.46
C GLY A 49 15.41 -1.04 -1.87
N THR A 50 16.66 -1.22 -1.48
CA THR A 50 17.13 -2.44 -0.83
C THR A 50 16.41 -2.69 0.49
N ASP A 51 16.33 -1.70 1.36
CA ASP A 51 15.64 -1.82 2.64
C ASP A 51 14.14 -2.04 2.45
N LEU A 52 13.54 -1.39 1.45
CA LEU A 52 12.13 -1.58 1.08
C LEU A 52 11.86 -3.04 0.71
N MET A 53 12.67 -3.60 -0.17
CA MET A 53 12.51 -4.97 -0.66
C MET A 53 12.82 -6.01 0.41
N ASP A 54 13.82 -5.80 1.24
CA ASP A 54 14.13 -6.66 2.37
C ASP A 54 12.97 -6.70 3.38
N THR A 55 12.42 -5.54 3.68
CA THR A 55 11.26 -5.42 4.58
C THR A 55 10.03 -6.13 4.00
N LEU A 56 9.78 -5.95 2.71
CA LEU A 56 8.69 -6.64 2.02
C LEU A 56 8.89 -8.16 2.03
N ALA A 57 10.08 -8.63 1.70
CA ALA A 57 10.39 -10.07 1.67
C ALA A 57 10.21 -10.73 3.04
N VAL A 58 10.67 -10.09 4.09
CA VAL A 58 10.46 -10.57 5.47
C VAL A 58 8.98 -10.64 5.81
N SER A 59 8.19 -9.65 5.41
CA SER A 59 6.75 -9.61 5.68
C SER A 59 5.97 -10.75 5.01
N LEU A 60 6.48 -11.28 3.89
CA LEU A 60 5.85 -12.38 3.15
C LEU A 60 6.24 -13.75 3.67
N HIS A 61 7.21 -13.83 4.58
CA HIS A 61 7.68 -15.10 5.10
C HIS A 61 6.66 -15.70 6.09
N PRO A 62 6.26 -16.99 5.94
CA PRO A 62 5.20 -17.58 6.77
C PRO A 62 5.46 -17.55 8.27
N GLU A 63 6.72 -17.61 8.69
CA GLU A 63 7.12 -17.60 10.10
C GLU A 63 6.94 -16.26 10.77
N PHE A 64 6.88 -15.18 9.98
CA PHE A 64 6.69 -13.82 10.48
C PHE A 64 5.24 -13.32 10.32
N GLY A 65 4.29 -14.20 10.32
CA GLY A 65 2.92 -14.16 9.84
C GLY A 65 1.98 -13.05 10.31
N SER A 66 2.43 -12.05 11.09
CA SER A 66 1.59 -10.92 11.50
C SER A 66 2.01 -9.59 10.88
N GLY A 67 2.99 -9.61 9.98
CA GLY A 67 3.64 -8.42 9.44
C GLY A 67 3.33 -8.06 7.99
N ARG A 68 2.27 -8.62 7.39
CA ARG A 68 1.94 -8.35 5.97
C ARG A 68 1.49 -6.93 5.76
N PHE A 69 1.95 -6.35 4.65
CA PHE A 69 1.51 -5.04 4.21
C PHE A 69 0.30 -5.17 3.27
N ASP A 70 -0.59 -4.20 3.36
CA ASP A 70 -1.78 -4.12 2.50
C ASP A 70 -1.52 -3.34 1.21
N LEU A 71 -0.56 -2.43 1.23
CA LEU A 71 -0.19 -1.57 0.10
C LEU A 71 1.26 -1.12 0.23
N VAL A 72 1.97 -1.03 -0.89
CA VAL A 72 3.29 -0.43 -1.00
C VAL A 72 3.21 0.85 -1.81
N ILE A 73 3.73 1.94 -1.27
CA ILE A 73 3.86 3.23 -1.95
C ILE A 73 5.34 3.51 -2.11
N SER A 74 5.85 3.53 -3.32
CA SER A 74 7.29 3.66 -3.57
C SER A 74 7.61 4.67 -4.66
N ASP A 75 8.68 5.42 -4.46
CA ASP A 75 9.31 6.16 -5.55
C ASP A 75 9.80 5.17 -6.60
N ALA A 76 9.43 5.39 -7.87
CA ALA A 76 9.80 4.51 -8.97
C ALA A 76 11.32 4.41 -9.18
N ARG A 77 12.08 5.43 -8.77
CA ARG A 77 13.55 5.41 -8.83
C ARG A 77 14.20 4.43 -7.86
N MET A 78 13.47 4.00 -6.83
CA MET A 78 13.95 2.98 -5.90
C MET A 78 13.93 1.58 -6.49
N LEU A 79 13.23 1.38 -7.59
CA LEU A 79 13.16 0.11 -8.29
C LEU A 79 14.29 0.01 -9.30
N GLY A 80 15.47 -0.42 -8.85
CA GLY A 80 16.56 -0.84 -9.71
C GLY A 80 16.28 -2.20 -10.37
N ALA A 81 17.24 -2.70 -11.15
CA ALA A 81 17.11 -3.99 -11.83
C ALA A 81 16.99 -5.18 -10.86
N GLU A 82 17.63 -5.09 -9.69
CA GLU A 82 17.56 -6.15 -8.67
C GLU A 82 16.21 -6.17 -7.98
N GLU A 83 15.70 -5.02 -7.60
CA GLU A 83 14.38 -4.86 -6.99
C GLU A 83 13.30 -5.34 -7.96
N ALA A 84 13.41 -5.01 -9.23
CA ALA A 84 12.54 -5.50 -10.28
C ALA A 84 12.52 -7.03 -10.37
N ARG A 85 13.69 -7.65 -10.24
CA ARG A 85 13.81 -9.11 -10.25
C ARG A 85 13.13 -9.74 -9.05
N VAL A 86 13.26 -9.15 -7.88
CA VAL A 86 12.59 -9.62 -6.65
C VAL A 86 11.07 -9.50 -6.78
N VAL A 87 10.56 -8.39 -7.25
CA VAL A 87 9.11 -8.21 -7.50
C VAL A 87 8.58 -9.27 -8.46
N ARG A 88 9.29 -9.54 -9.56
CA ARG A 88 8.90 -10.58 -10.53
C ARG A 88 8.87 -11.98 -9.94
N LYS A 89 9.76 -12.31 -9.00
CA LYS A 89 9.76 -13.59 -8.31
C LYS A 89 8.51 -13.78 -7.44
N PHE A 90 7.92 -12.69 -6.99
CA PHE A 90 6.72 -12.70 -6.15
C PHE A 90 5.42 -12.47 -6.93
N GLU A 91 5.48 -12.18 -8.23
CA GLU A 91 4.27 -11.91 -9.06
C GLU A 91 3.26 -13.07 -9.03
N ASP A 92 3.73 -14.30 -8.89
CA ASP A 92 2.90 -15.50 -8.80
C ASP A 92 2.37 -15.77 -7.38
N HIS A 93 2.76 -14.97 -6.40
CA HIS A 93 2.27 -15.09 -5.03
C HIS A 93 1.10 -14.15 -4.80
N ALA A 94 -0.08 -14.70 -4.58
CA ALA A 94 -1.32 -13.95 -4.28
C ALA A 94 -1.23 -13.05 -3.02
N GLU A 95 -0.11 -13.08 -2.32
CA GLU A 95 0.13 -12.40 -1.07
C GLU A 95 0.97 -11.13 -1.20
N VAL A 96 1.51 -10.86 -2.41
CA VAL A 96 2.24 -9.61 -2.67
C VAL A 96 1.25 -8.45 -2.68
N PRO A 97 1.48 -7.43 -1.86
CA PRO A 97 0.58 -6.28 -1.86
C PRO A 97 0.69 -5.50 -3.17
N PRO A 98 -0.39 -4.81 -3.57
CA PRO A 98 -0.33 -3.92 -4.72
C PRO A 98 0.64 -2.76 -4.49
N PHE A 99 1.18 -2.22 -5.58
CA PHE A 99 2.13 -1.11 -5.59
C PHE A 99 1.49 0.13 -6.18
N VAL A 100 1.69 1.26 -5.51
CA VAL A 100 1.49 2.62 -6.03
C VAL A 100 2.85 3.26 -6.18
N PHE A 101 3.18 3.75 -7.37
CA PHE A 101 4.45 4.41 -7.61
C PHE A 101 4.30 5.92 -7.66
N THR A 102 5.32 6.61 -7.15
CA THR A 102 5.50 8.03 -7.34
C THR A 102 6.65 8.28 -8.32
N THR A 103 6.49 9.24 -9.20
CA THR A 103 7.50 9.57 -10.22
C THR A 103 7.78 11.06 -10.22
N VAL A 104 8.98 11.43 -10.72
CA VAL A 104 9.30 12.84 -10.96
C VAL A 104 8.41 13.36 -12.08
N PHE A 105 7.99 14.61 -11.96
CA PHE A 105 7.16 15.27 -12.95
C PHE A 105 7.76 15.14 -14.37
N ARG A 106 6.94 14.69 -15.33
CA ARG A 106 7.29 14.48 -16.74
C ARG A 106 8.38 13.45 -17.04
N ASP A 107 8.71 12.58 -16.12
CA ASP A 107 9.57 11.45 -16.43
C ASP A 107 8.74 10.29 -17.01
N LYS A 108 8.60 10.30 -18.34
CA LYS A 108 7.78 9.30 -19.05
C LYS A 108 8.40 7.89 -19.02
N ASP A 109 9.72 7.79 -18.94
CA ASP A 109 10.41 6.50 -18.86
C ASP A 109 10.16 5.83 -17.52
N LEU A 110 10.21 6.57 -16.41
CA LEU A 110 9.86 6.06 -15.09
C LEU A 110 8.38 5.68 -15.02
N GLN A 111 7.49 6.47 -15.62
CA GLN A 111 6.06 6.15 -15.66
C GLN A 111 5.80 4.85 -16.42
N ALA A 112 6.43 4.66 -17.57
CA ALA A 112 6.30 3.44 -18.35
C ALA A 112 6.87 2.24 -17.59
N LYS A 113 7.99 2.40 -16.93
CA LYS A 113 8.60 1.38 -16.07
C LYS A 113 7.67 0.98 -14.92
N ALA A 114 7.12 1.95 -14.21
CA ALA A 114 6.17 1.70 -13.12
C ALA A 114 4.93 0.94 -13.60
N LYS A 115 4.37 1.34 -14.74
CA LYS A 115 3.23 0.64 -15.37
C LYS A 115 3.58 -0.78 -15.77
N SER A 116 4.79 -1.03 -16.28
CA SER A 116 5.24 -2.38 -16.67
C SER A 116 5.36 -3.33 -15.48
N PHE A 117 5.49 -2.82 -14.27
CA PHE A 117 5.45 -3.57 -13.02
C PHE A 117 4.05 -3.94 -12.54
N GLY A 118 3.00 -3.56 -13.27
CA GLY A 118 1.64 -3.77 -12.85
C GLY A 118 1.21 -2.85 -11.71
N ALA A 119 1.74 -1.62 -11.70
CA ALA A 119 1.36 -0.62 -10.71
C ALA A 119 -0.14 -0.38 -10.70
N LEU A 120 -0.72 -0.34 -9.51
CA LEU A 120 -2.13 0.00 -9.31
C LEU A 120 -2.40 1.46 -9.72
N ALA A 121 -1.46 2.34 -9.42
CA ALA A 121 -1.49 3.74 -9.82
C ALA A 121 -0.07 4.31 -9.89
N VAL A 122 0.09 5.36 -10.67
CA VAL A 122 1.33 6.15 -10.77
C VAL A 122 0.99 7.61 -10.54
N LEU A 123 1.60 8.21 -9.53
CA LEU A 123 1.41 9.62 -9.16
C LEU A 123 2.66 10.43 -9.47
N GLU A 124 2.48 11.58 -10.09
CA GLU A 124 3.59 12.52 -10.33
C GLU A 124 3.86 13.39 -9.12
N LYS A 125 5.14 13.65 -8.84
CA LYS A 125 5.56 14.66 -7.86
C LYS A 125 5.53 16.06 -8.49
N PRO A 126 5.14 17.10 -7.76
CA PRO A 126 4.80 17.13 -6.35
C PRO A 126 3.47 16.43 -6.07
N LEU A 127 3.43 15.62 -5.00
CA LEU A 127 2.26 14.83 -4.65
C LEU A 127 1.13 15.71 -4.12
N ASP A 128 -0.06 15.52 -4.69
CA ASP A 128 -1.30 15.98 -4.06
C ASP A 128 -1.73 14.94 -3.03
N ILE A 129 -1.75 15.34 -1.77
CA ILE A 129 -2.05 14.42 -0.67
C ILE A 129 -3.49 13.90 -0.72
N ASP A 130 -4.42 14.69 -1.22
CA ASP A 130 -5.81 14.27 -1.35
C ASP A 130 -5.96 13.20 -2.44
N ASP A 131 -5.23 13.32 -3.55
CA ASP A 131 -5.17 12.29 -4.59
C ASP A 131 -4.56 10.99 -4.06
N LEU A 132 -3.47 11.08 -3.30
CA LEU A 132 -2.86 9.93 -2.66
C LEU A 132 -3.82 9.24 -1.69
N ARG A 133 -4.50 9.99 -0.85
CA ARG A 133 -5.50 9.46 0.09
C ARG A 133 -6.64 8.74 -0.62
N LYS A 134 -7.13 9.29 -1.72
CA LYS A 134 -8.19 8.65 -2.53
C LYS A 134 -7.73 7.32 -3.09
N ILE A 135 -6.51 7.25 -3.60
CA ILE A 135 -5.92 6.02 -4.14
C ILE A 135 -5.71 4.99 -3.02
N VAL A 136 -5.18 5.39 -1.88
CA VAL A 136 -5.00 4.52 -0.72
C VAL A 136 -6.33 3.94 -0.27
N ASN A 137 -7.33 4.77 -0.06
CA ASN A 137 -8.66 4.35 0.39
C ASN A 137 -9.36 3.43 -0.61
N SER A 138 -9.30 3.75 -1.89
CA SER A 138 -9.85 2.95 -2.98
C SER A 138 -9.20 1.57 -3.05
N SER A 139 -7.87 1.51 -2.96
CA SER A 139 -7.08 0.27 -2.99
C SER A 139 -7.41 -0.64 -1.81
N LEU A 140 -7.53 -0.07 -0.63
CA LEU A 140 -7.84 -0.82 0.59
C LEU A 140 -9.29 -1.30 0.61
N HIS A 141 -10.20 -0.56 0.01
CA HIS A 141 -11.61 -0.96 -0.11
C HIS A 141 -11.76 -2.20 -1.01
N HIS A 142 -11.12 -2.23 -2.17
CA HIS A 142 -11.12 -3.40 -3.06
C HIS A 142 -10.57 -4.66 -2.41
N LEU A 143 -9.50 -4.54 -1.64
CA LEU A 143 -8.92 -5.67 -0.89
C LEU A 143 -9.89 -6.25 0.14
N THR A 144 -10.71 -5.42 0.75
CA THR A 144 -11.71 -5.86 1.73
C THR A 144 -12.89 -6.59 1.06
N GLU A 145 -13.32 -6.16 -0.12
CA GLU A 145 -14.36 -6.81 -0.90
C GLU A 145 -13.92 -8.17 -1.43
N ASP A 146 -12.71 -8.27 -1.98
CA ASP A 146 -12.17 -9.54 -2.47
C ASP A 146 -12.01 -10.58 -1.36
N ARG A 147 -11.60 -10.17 -0.18
CA ARG A 147 -11.55 -11.06 0.99
C ARG A 147 -12.93 -11.48 1.49
N GLY A 148 -13.93 -10.61 1.37
CA GLY A 148 -15.31 -10.91 1.71
C GLY A 148 -15.95 -11.92 0.76
N GLN A 149 -15.63 -11.86 -0.52
CA GLN A 149 -16.14 -12.81 -1.54
C GLN A 149 -15.49 -14.20 -1.41
N LEU A 150 -14.21 -14.29 -1.06
CA LEU A 150 -13.54 -15.56 -0.83
C LEU A 150 -14.09 -16.32 0.38
N VAL A 151 -14.54 -15.64 1.41
CA VAL A 151 -15.17 -16.26 2.59
C VAL A 151 -16.60 -16.69 2.30
N ALA A 152 -17.33 -15.97 1.46
CA ALA A 152 -18.70 -16.33 1.07
C ALA A 152 -18.79 -17.51 0.07
N GLY A 153 -17.72 -17.79 -0.67
CA GLY A 153 -17.63 -18.91 -1.60
C GLY A 153 -17.24 -20.25 -0.96
N ALA A 154 -16.89 -20.29 0.30
CA ALA A 154 -16.42 -21.51 0.99
C ALA A 154 -17.53 -22.27 1.73
N THR A 155 -18.76 -21.82 1.69
CA THR A 155 -19.94 -22.52 2.26
C THR A 155 -20.90 -22.94 1.14
N GLY A 156 -20.48 -23.88 0.34
CA GLY A 156 -21.29 -24.56 -0.64
C GLY A 156 -21.04 -26.04 -0.60
#